data_f2f2f3e36a312536042853e1c627433d
#
_entry.id   f2f2f3e36a312536042853e1c627433d
#
_cell.length_a   1.000
_cell.length_b   1.000
_cell.length_c   1.000
_cell.angle_alpha   90.00
_cell.angle_beta   90.00
_cell.angle_gamma   90.00
#
_symmetry.space_group_name_H-M   'P 1'
#
loop_
_entity.id
_entity.type
_entity.pdbx_description
1 polymer ?
#
loop_
_entity_poly.entity_id
_entity_poly.type
_entity_poly.pdbx_seq_one_letter_code
_entity_poly.pdbx_strand_id
1 'polypeptide(L)' 'MNLREAIEGKEYIIQEIVTDDEELDSFLFSLGCYSGEPITVVSHLKRSCIVSIKDARYNIDKELAEAIIVA' A
#
# COMPACT_ATOMS: atom_id res chain seq x y z
N MET A 1 -11.92 -0.08 -0.64
CA MET A 1 -11.31 0.18 0.69
C MET A 1 -9.86 0.59 0.52
N ASN A 2 -9.33 1.34 1.43
CA ASN A 2 -7.91 1.67 1.38
C ASN A 2 -7.10 0.70 2.25
N LEU A 3 -5.78 0.77 2.11
CA LEU A 3 -4.88 -0.20 2.75
C LEU A 3 -4.91 -0.15 4.28
N ARG A 4 -5.30 0.98 4.88
CA ARG A 4 -5.41 1.08 6.34
C ARG A 4 -6.50 0.17 6.90
N GLU A 5 -7.47 -0.19 6.08
CA GLU A 5 -8.58 -1.07 6.46
C GLU A 5 -8.28 -2.54 6.23
N ALA A 6 -7.13 -2.84 5.64
CA ALA A 6 -6.75 -4.21 5.28
C ALA A 6 -6.49 -5.07 6.51
N ILE A 7 -6.88 -6.33 6.43
CA ILE A 7 -6.63 -7.31 7.48
C ILE A 7 -5.18 -7.79 7.36
N GLU A 8 -4.46 -7.77 8.48
CA GLU A 8 -3.08 -8.27 8.50
C GLU A 8 -3.00 -9.71 8.00
N GLY A 9 -2.02 -9.96 7.16
CA GLY A 9 -1.76 -11.29 6.62
C GLY A 9 -2.60 -11.67 5.41
N LYS A 10 -3.62 -10.89 5.07
CA LYS A 10 -4.46 -11.18 3.92
C LYS A 10 -3.94 -10.46 2.69
N GLU A 11 -3.87 -11.16 1.56
CA GLU A 11 -3.46 -10.56 0.30
C GLU A 11 -4.63 -9.84 -0.35
N TYR A 12 -4.37 -8.64 -0.84
CA TYR A 12 -5.33 -7.83 -1.60
C TYR A 12 -4.71 -7.48 -2.95
N ILE A 13 -5.55 -7.05 -3.88
CA ILE A 13 -5.09 -6.56 -5.19
C ILE A 13 -5.25 -5.04 -5.20
N ILE A 14 -4.21 -4.34 -5.60
CA ILE A 14 -4.23 -2.89 -5.72
C ILE A 14 -5.14 -2.53 -6.89
N GLN A 15 -6.12 -1.67 -6.65
CA GLN A 15 -7.03 -1.19 -7.67
C GLN A 15 -6.55 0.12 -8.28
N GLU A 16 -6.17 1.06 -7.43
CA GLU A 16 -5.67 2.35 -7.89
C GLU A 16 -4.92 3.06 -6.77
N ILE A 17 -4.17 4.08 -7.15
CA ILE A 17 -3.52 5.00 -6.21
C ILE A 17 -4.25 6.33 -6.35
N VAL A 18 -4.85 6.79 -5.25
CA VAL A 18 -5.63 8.03 -5.22
C VAL A 18 -4.81 9.13 -4.56
N THR A 19 -4.11 9.89 -5.36
CA THR A 19 -3.33 11.02 -4.90
C THR A 19 -3.16 12.03 -6.03
N ASP A 20 -3.09 13.31 -5.69
CA ASP A 20 -2.74 14.38 -6.62
C ASP A 20 -1.25 14.77 -6.49
N ASP A 21 -0.52 14.09 -5.63
CA ASP A 21 0.92 14.29 -5.45
C ASP A 21 1.70 13.33 -6.35
N GLU A 22 2.27 13.88 -7.42
CA GLU A 22 3.02 13.08 -8.40
C GLU A 22 4.26 12.42 -7.82
N GLU A 23 4.92 13.05 -6.84
CA GLU A 23 6.09 12.46 -6.20
C GLU A 23 5.71 11.23 -5.39
N LEU A 24 4.58 11.30 -4.69
CA LEU A 24 4.06 10.21 -3.90
C LEU A 24 3.66 9.04 -4.81
N ASP A 25 2.99 9.34 -5.91
CA ASP A 25 2.59 8.34 -6.89
C ASP A 25 3.81 7.64 -7.51
N SER A 26 4.81 8.43 -7.91
CA SER A 26 6.06 7.90 -8.46
C SER A 26 6.82 7.05 -7.44
N PHE A 27 6.83 7.46 -6.19
CA PHE A 27 7.47 6.71 -5.12
C PHE A 27 6.81 5.34 -4.97
N LEU A 28 5.48 5.31 -4.88
CA LEU A 28 4.74 4.05 -4.76
C LEU A 28 4.96 3.15 -5.97
N PHE A 29 4.95 3.73 -7.17
CA PHE A 29 5.23 2.98 -8.39
C PHE A 29 6.61 2.33 -8.34
N SER A 30 7.61 3.05 -7.81
CA SER A 30 8.98 2.52 -7.71
C SER A 30 9.09 1.31 -6.77
N LEU A 31 8.18 1.20 -5.81
CA LEU A 31 8.12 0.06 -4.91
C LEU A 31 7.40 -1.14 -5.51
N GLY A 32 6.80 -0.98 -6.68
CA GLY A 32 5.95 -2.00 -7.29
C GLY A 32 4.49 -1.89 -6.88
N CYS A 33 4.11 -0.74 -6.29
CA CYS A 33 2.76 -0.51 -5.79
C CYS A 33 1.93 0.19 -6.87
N TYR A 34 1.27 -0.59 -7.72
CA TYR A 34 0.43 -0.08 -8.79
C TYR A 34 -0.71 -1.05 -9.10
N SER A 35 -1.67 -0.58 -9.87
CA SER A 35 -2.91 -1.32 -10.18
C SER A 35 -2.62 -2.72 -10.72
N GLY A 36 -3.32 -3.70 -10.17
CA GLY A 36 -3.20 -5.10 -10.55
C GLY A 36 -2.19 -5.90 -9.74
N GLU A 37 -1.36 -5.25 -8.94
CA GLU A 37 -0.34 -5.93 -8.14
C GLU A 37 -0.90 -6.37 -6.79
N PRO A 38 -0.49 -7.55 -6.30
CA PRO A 38 -0.87 -7.99 -4.96
C PRO A 38 -0.08 -7.26 -3.89
N ILE A 39 -0.74 -7.01 -2.77
CA ILE A 39 -0.15 -6.36 -1.61
C ILE A 39 -0.71 -7.00 -0.34
N THR A 40 0.15 -7.17 0.66
CA THR A 40 -0.26 -7.70 1.96
C THR A 40 0.24 -6.75 3.05
N VAL A 41 -0.65 -6.41 3.99
CA VAL A 41 -0.22 -5.71 5.19
C VAL A 41 0.29 -6.76 6.18
N VAL A 42 1.57 -6.72 6.46
CA VAL A 42 2.19 -7.63 7.41
C VAL A 42 1.84 -7.23 8.84
N SER A 43 1.87 -5.94 9.11
CA SER A 43 1.59 -5.41 10.44
C SER A 43 1.13 -3.96 10.38
N HIS A 44 0.05 -3.66 11.10
CA HIS A 44 -0.37 -2.29 11.34
C HIS A 44 0.34 -1.75 12.57
N LEU A 45 1.04 -0.65 12.40
CA LEU A 45 1.67 0.07 13.50
C LEU A 45 0.85 1.32 13.82
N LYS A 46 1.25 2.07 14.83
CA LYS A 46 0.47 3.21 15.29
C LYS A 46 0.30 4.30 14.23
N ARG A 47 1.35 4.58 13.47
CA ARG A 47 1.35 5.66 12.47
C ARG A 47 1.77 5.20 11.08
N SER A 48 1.90 3.91 10.89
CA SER A 48 2.39 3.35 9.65
C SER A 48 1.95 1.91 9.54
N CYS A 49 2.30 1.26 8.44
CA CYS A 49 2.14 -0.18 8.34
C CYS A 49 3.30 -0.76 7.54
N ILE A 50 3.60 -2.01 7.85
CA ILE A 50 4.59 -2.77 7.11
C ILE A 50 3.84 -3.55 6.06
N VAL A 51 4.24 -3.38 4.80
CA VAL A 51 3.60 -4.05 3.66
C VAL A 51 4.59 -4.93 2.94
N SER A 52 4.08 -5.97 2.32
CA SER A 52 4.85 -6.85 1.44
C SER A 52 4.37 -6.66 0.01
N ILE A 53 5.29 -6.31 -0.88
CA ILE A 53 5.03 -6.13 -2.31
C ILE A 53 6.19 -6.76 -3.06
N LYS A 54 5.90 -7.68 -4.00
CA LYS A 54 6.94 -8.31 -4.84
C LYS A 54 8.12 -8.84 -4.03
N ASP A 55 7.83 -9.56 -2.95
CA ASP A 55 8.83 -10.19 -2.06
C ASP A 55 9.70 -9.21 -1.27
N ALA A 56 9.40 -7.93 -1.30
CA ALA A 56 10.07 -6.93 -0.49
C ALA A 56 9.10 -6.36 0.56
N ARG A 57 9.66 -5.89 1.66
CA ARG A 57 8.87 -5.28 2.74
C ARG A 57 9.23 -3.83 2.89
N TYR A 58 8.21 -3.01 3.09
CA TYR A 58 8.36 -1.56 3.23
C TYR A 58 7.53 -1.09 4.41
N ASN A 59 8.04 -0.10 5.13
CA ASN A 59 7.29 0.60 6.15
C ASN A 59 6.75 1.88 5.52
N ILE A 60 5.44 1.98 5.35
CA ILE A 60 4.80 3.14 4.76
C ILE A 60 3.93 3.85 5.79
N ASP A 61 3.88 5.18 5.72
CA ASP A 61 3.06 5.94 6.65
C ASP A 61 1.58 5.84 6.30
N LYS A 62 0.73 6.35 7.19
CA LYS A 62 -0.71 6.22 6.99
C LYS A 62 -1.25 7.02 5.82
N GLU A 63 -0.60 8.12 5.45
CA GLU A 63 -1.02 8.91 4.28
C GLU A 63 -0.81 8.11 3.00
N LEU A 64 0.33 7.43 2.89
CA LEU A 64 0.60 6.53 1.78
C LEU A 64 -0.40 5.38 1.75
N ALA A 65 -0.68 4.80 2.92
CA ALA A 65 -1.63 3.68 3.00
C ALA A 65 -3.04 4.09 2.61
N GLU A 66 -3.46 5.30 2.97
CA GLU A 66 -4.77 5.82 2.60
C GLU A 66 -4.91 6.05 1.10
N ALA A 67 -3.81 6.33 0.41
CA ALA A 67 -3.81 6.54 -1.03
C ALA A 67 -3.93 5.24 -1.82
N ILE A 68 -3.64 4.11 -1.22
CA ILE A 68 -3.65 2.80 -1.89
C ILE A 68 -5.03 2.16 -1.73
N ILE A 69 -5.77 2.08 -2.83
CA ILE A 69 -7.11 1.47 -2.84
C ILE A 69 -6.97 0.01 -3.26
N VAL A 70 -7.53 -0.86 -2.47
CA VAL A 70 -7.41 -2.31 -2.64
C VAL A 70 -8.76 -3.02 -2.60
N ALA A 71 -8.76 -4.22 -3.11
CA ALA A 71 -9.91 -5.13 -3.05
C ALA A 71 -9.50 -6.56 -2.78
#